data_0de5d3143780d2f390e23425fea9662d
#
_entry.id   0de5d3143780d2f390e23425fea9662d
#
_cell.length_a   1.000
_cell.length_b   1.000
_cell.length_c   1.000
_cell.angle_alpha   90.00
_cell.angle_beta   90.00
_cell.angle_gamma   90.00
#
_symmetry.space_group_name_H-M   'P 1'
#
loop_
_entity.id
_entity.type
_entity.pdbx_description
1 polymer ?
#
loop_
_entity_poly.entity_id
_entity_poly.type
_entity_poly.pdbx_seq_one_letter_code
_entity_poly.pdbx_strand_id
1 'polypeptide(L)'
;GYNGLKKYDLLTSSFDVDFELGRIFNAAQALGELKANDYGYYFRRAKMDHLNGLLDSSIQAMEIAARLERGSPLLEELALSNEGDLLIHAGRLEEASALYIQCIRMNGADFHSLSGLGWIALVQDQNDTLAEKIFSFVRKKNKLPDVLYRLSLVAESRGDTLLEKKYAEAFAVQASDSLYGNMYNKYLIELYTGILKNPVRAEYLAKRELENRSTPQTYAWYAWTLFSNGKKEAAMEQFQRNISGRPLEGLELYWMGKLMQCMNKEYNANAFFEAAYTNKYDLTPGIRHDLKIYLHE
;
A
#
# COMPACT_ATOMS: atom_id res chain seq x y z
N GLY A 1 32.95 12.61 13.17
CA GLY A 1 33.64 13.25 12.07
C GLY A 1 33.19 12.81 10.69
N TYR A 2 33.84 13.34 9.65
CA TYR A 2 33.47 13.15 8.22
C TYR A 2 33.33 11.69 7.76
N ASN A 3 34.17 10.78 8.25
CA ASN A 3 34.06 9.33 7.95
C ASN A 3 32.82 8.67 8.58
N GLY A 4 32.34 9.16 9.70
CA GLY A 4 31.12 8.64 10.33
C GLY A 4 29.86 9.06 9.60
N LEU A 5 29.80 10.29 9.09
CA LEU A 5 28.68 10.75 8.24
C LEU A 5 28.60 9.96 6.93
N LYS A 6 29.73 9.75 6.25
CA LYS A 6 29.77 8.92 5.04
C LYS A 6 29.31 7.48 5.29
N LYS A 7 29.70 6.88 6.42
CA LYS A 7 29.24 5.53 6.78
C LYS A 7 27.72 5.52 7.03
N TYR A 8 27.19 6.52 7.71
CA TYR A 8 25.76 6.65 7.99
C TYR A 8 24.94 6.78 6.69
N ASP A 9 25.33 7.70 5.80
CA ASP A 9 24.66 7.89 4.50
C ASP A 9 24.72 6.63 3.65
N LEU A 10 25.81 5.88 3.68
CA LEU A 10 25.94 4.61 2.98
C LEU A 10 24.99 3.55 3.54
N LEU A 11 24.91 3.39 4.86
CA LEU A 11 24.02 2.42 5.50
C LEU A 11 22.54 2.72 5.25
N THR A 12 22.16 3.99 5.36
CA THR A 12 20.76 4.41 5.10
C THR A 12 20.39 4.20 3.65
N SER A 13 21.26 4.57 2.71
CA SER A 13 21.03 4.34 1.28
C SER A 13 21.01 2.85 0.91
N SER A 14 21.92 2.06 1.51
CA SER A 14 21.95 0.61 1.30
C SER A 14 20.66 -0.06 1.79
N PHE A 15 20.20 0.33 2.99
CA PHE A 15 18.91 -0.15 3.50
C PHE A 15 17.79 0.17 2.52
N ASP A 16 17.66 1.43 2.09
CA ASP A 16 16.54 1.87 1.25
C ASP A 16 16.53 1.13 -0.09
N VAL A 17 17.69 0.99 -0.74
CA VAL A 17 17.81 0.25 -2.00
C VAL A 17 17.49 -1.24 -1.82
N ASP A 18 18.07 -1.89 -0.81
CA ASP A 18 17.88 -3.32 -0.59
C ASP A 18 16.43 -3.63 -0.16
N PHE A 19 15.83 -2.76 0.65
CA PHE A 19 14.43 -2.89 1.06
C PHE A 19 13.48 -2.79 -0.16
N GLU A 20 13.66 -1.77 -0.99
CA GLU A 20 12.83 -1.57 -2.19
C GLU A 20 13.02 -2.69 -3.23
N LEU A 21 14.21 -3.30 -3.28
CA LEU A 21 14.49 -4.47 -4.14
C LEU A 21 14.08 -5.81 -3.50
N GLY A 22 13.46 -5.81 -2.32
CA GLY A 22 13.06 -7.03 -1.62
C GLY A 22 14.23 -7.87 -1.08
N ARG A 23 15.43 -7.31 -1.00
CA ARG A 23 16.63 -7.93 -0.41
C ARG A 23 16.62 -7.76 1.10
N ILE A 24 15.58 -8.31 1.75
CA ILE A 24 15.24 -8.02 3.15
C ILE A 24 16.35 -8.39 4.13
N PHE A 25 17.10 -9.47 3.86
CA PHE A 25 18.25 -9.84 4.68
C PHE A 25 19.32 -8.74 4.69
N ASN A 26 19.67 -8.18 3.52
CA ASN A 26 20.67 -7.11 3.41
C ASN A 26 20.17 -5.82 4.08
N ALA A 27 18.89 -5.47 3.86
CA ALA A 27 18.28 -4.33 4.52
C ALA A 27 18.32 -4.47 6.05
N ALA A 28 17.99 -5.65 6.60
CA ALA A 28 18.06 -5.93 8.02
C ALA A 28 19.51 -5.81 8.56
N GLN A 29 20.50 -6.26 7.81
CA GLN A 29 21.91 -6.12 8.17
C GLN A 29 22.33 -4.65 8.22
N ALA A 30 21.98 -3.86 7.19
CA ALA A 30 22.27 -2.42 7.18
C ALA A 30 21.59 -1.69 8.35
N LEU A 31 20.33 -2.04 8.66
CA LEU A 31 19.60 -1.50 9.81
C LEU A 31 20.29 -1.83 11.13
N GLY A 32 20.80 -3.05 11.29
CA GLY A 32 21.52 -3.49 12.51
C GLY A 32 22.83 -2.76 12.76
N GLU A 33 23.44 -2.17 11.73
CA GLU A 33 24.63 -1.33 11.85
C GLU A 33 24.34 0.16 12.15
N LEU A 34 23.09 0.60 11.95
CA LEU A 34 22.66 1.95 12.33
C LEU A 34 22.51 2.07 13.84
N LYS A 35 22.75 3.26 14.37
CA LYS A 35 22.55 3.53 15.80
C LYS A 35 21.06 3.64 16.10
N ALA A 36 20.61 2.89 17.10
CA ALA A 36 19.22 2.86 17.56
C ALA A 36 18.80 4.12 18.37
N ASN A 37 19.24 5.31 17.98
CA ASN A 37 18.96 6.56 18.67
C ASN A 37 18.76 7.76 17.75
N ASP A 38 18.60 7.54 16.46
CA ASP A 38 18.39 8.61 15.48
C ASP A 38 17.17 8.35 14.59
N TYR A 39 16.75 9.40 13.90
CA TYR A 39 15.63 9.39 12.96
C TYR A 39 15.79 8.30 11.89
N GLY A 40 16.95 8.21 11.27
CA GLY A 40 17.19 7.30 10.16
C GLY A 40 17.03 5.83 10.55
N TYR A 41 17.41 5.48 11.79
CA TYR A 41 17.17 4.15 12.34
C TYR A 41 15.67 3.89 12.53
N TYR A 42 14.98 4.75 13.28
CA TYR A 42 13.58 4.50 13.63
C TYR A 42 12.64 4.54 12.42
N PHE A 43 12.88 5.43 11.46
CA PHE A 43 12.12 5.50 10.23
C PHE A 43 12.23 4.19 9.42
N ARG A 44 13.43 3.61 9.33
CA ARG A 44 13.66 2.34 8.64
C ARG A 44 13.23 1.13 9.44
N ARG A 45 13.33 1.20 10.77
CA ARG A 45 12.80 0.18 11.66
C ARG A 45 11.28 0.06 11.50
N ALA A 46 10.56 1.17 11.39
CA ALA A 46 9.12 1.15 11.14
C ALA A 46 8.78 0.43 9.82
N LYS A 47 9.49 0.72 8.73
CA LYS A 47 9.30 0.00 7.44
C LYS A 47 9.53 -1.50 7.58
N MET A 48 10.58 -1.90 8.28
CA MET A 48 10.91 -3.33 8.50
C MET A 48 9.88 -4.03 9.39
N ASP A 49 9.43 -3.38 10.45
CA ASP A 49 8.43 -3.93 11.37
C ASP A 49 7.07 -4.08 10.64
N HIS A 50 6.68 -3.11 9.81
CA HIS A 50 5.48 -3.19 8.98
C HIS A 50 5.54 -4.38 8.01
N LEU A 51 6.65 -4.55 7.30
CA LEU A 51 6.86 -5.70 6.39
C LEU A 51 6.72 -7.05 7.10
N ASN A 52 7.10 -7.12 8.37
CA ASN A 52 7.02 -8.32 9.20
C ASN A 52 5.64 -8.49 9.89
N GLY A 53 4.67 -7.64 9.62
CA GLY A 53 3.35 -7.66 10.22
C GLY A 53 3.30 -7.17 11.67
N LEU A 54 4.35 -6.49 12.14
CA LEU A 54 4.46 -5.93 13.51
C LEU A 54 3.97 -4.48 13.53
N LEU A 55 2.67 -4.27 13.25
CA LEU A 55 2.10 -2.96 13.01
C LEU A 55 2.24 -1.99 14.19
N ASP A 56 1.96 -2.45 15.42
CA ASP A 56 2.10 -1.61 16.63
C ASP A 56 3.55 -1.17 16.84
N SER A 57 4.51 -2.06 16.61
CA SER A 57 5.93 -1.75 16.69
C SER A 57 6.36 -0.75 15.61
N SER A 58 5.78 -0.88 14.41
CA SER A 58 6.00 0.06 13.30
C SER A 58 5.49 1.46 13.64
N ILE A 59 4.27 1.59 14.16
CA ILE A 59 3.69 2.87 14.61
C ILE A 59 4.57 3.49 15.70
N GLN A 60 4.94 2.73 16.72
CA GLN A 60 5.81 3.22 17.80
C GLN A 60 7.16 3.72 17.28
N ALA A 61 7.77 3.00 16.34
CA ALA A 61 9.04 3.41 15.76
C ALA A 61 8.89 4.71 14.95
N MET A 62 7.80 4.88 14.21
CA MET A 62 7.54 6.10 13.43
C MET A 62 7.26 7.30 14.35
N GLU A 63 6.50 7.11 15.44
CA GLU A 63 6.30 8.11 16.49
C GLU A 63 7.62 8.58 17.12
N ILE A 64 8.55 7.64 17.36
CA ILE A 64 9.88 8.00 17.87
C ILE A 64 10.65 8.81 16.82
N ALA A 65 10.60 8.42 15.55
CA ALA A 65 11.23 9.17 14.46
C ALA A 65 10.73 10.62 14.40
N ALA A 66 9.41 10.83 14.43
CA ALA A 66 8.80 12.16 14.43
C ALA A 66 9.24 12.99 15.63
N ARG A 67 9.33 12.39 16.81
CA ARG A 67 9.79 13.09 18.03
C ARG A 67 11.27 13.51 17.96
N LEU A 68 12.13 12.71 17.35
CA LEU A 68 13.55 13.00 17.21
C LEU A 68 13.82 14.19 16.27
N GLU A 69 12.97 14.39 15.27
CA GLU A 69 13.07 15.49 14.31
C GLU A 69 12.15 16.68 14.62
N ARG A 70 11.64 16.76 15.85
CA ARG A 70 10.83 17.91 16.26
C ARG A 70 11.63 19.21 16.10
N GLY A 71 11.16 20.07 15.22
CA GLY A 71 11.85 21.30 14.83
C GLY A 71 12.63 21.21 13.51
N SER A 72 12.65 20.05 12.85
CA SER A 72 13.04 19.89 11.45
C SER A 72 11.78 19.67 10.59
N PRO A 73 11.13 20.74 10.08
CA PRO A 73 9.77 20.66 9.56
C PRO A 73 9.56 19.58 8.51
N LEU A 74 10.54 19.38 7.61
CA LEU A 74 10.43 18.42 6.52
C LEU A 74 10.47 16.97 7.03
N LEU A 75 11.38 16.63 7.94
CA LEU A 75 11.54 15.26 8.43
C LEU A 75 10.46 14.91 9.45
N GLU A 76 10.05 15.87 10.28
CA GLU A 76 8.92 15.71 11.19
C GLU A 76 7.64 15.48 10.41
N GLU A 77 7.32 16.29 9.38
CA GLU A 77 6.17 16.13 8.50
C GLU A 77 6.17 14.74 7.82
N LEU A 78 7.33 14.33 7.28
CA LEU A 78 7.46 13.03 6.63
C LEU A 78 7.18 11.87 7.59
N ALA A 79 7.69 11.92 8.82
CA ALA A 79 7.43 10.88 9.81
C ALA A 79 5.95 10.87 10.24
N LEU A 80 5.37 12.04 10.54
CA LEU A 80 3.96 12.15 10.96
C LEU A 80 3.00 11.66 9.87
N SER A 81 3.25 11.99 8.60
CA SER A 81 2.40 11.54 7.49
C SER A 81 2.48 10.02 7.30
N ASN A 82 3.68 9.42 7.40
CA ASN A 82 3.85 7.96 7.36
C ASN A 82 3.25 7.26 8.60
N GLU A 83 3.31 7.89 9.79
CA GLU A 83 2.60 7.39 10.98
C GLU A 83 1.08 7.40 10.75
N GLY A 84 0.55 8.44 10.10
CA GLY A 84 -0.85 8.51 9.68
C GLY A 84 -1.26 7.34 8.78
N ASP A 85 -0.42 6.97 7.80
CA ASP A 85 -0.66 5.81 6.95
C ASP A 85 -0.70 4.50 7.76
N LEU A 86 0.26 4.29 8.66
CA LEU A 86 0.28 3.12 9.55
C LEU A 86 -0.94 3.05 10.48
N LEU A 87 -1.43 4.21 10.94
CA LEU A 87 -2.65 4.29 11.75
C LEU A 87 -3.91 3.93 10.94
N ILE A 88 -3.96 4.25 9.64
CA ILE A 88 -5.03 3.75 8.76
C ILE A 88 -4.99 2.23 8.69
N HIS A 89 -3.82 1.62 8.48
CA HIS A 89 -3.64 0.17 8.51
C HIS A 89 -4.13 -0.44 9.83
N ALA A 90 -3.88 0.25 10.96
CA ALA A 90 -4.33 -0.18 12.28
C ALA A 90 -5.82 0.09 12.56
N GLY A 91 -6.54 0.78 11.67
CA GLY A 91 -7.93 1.20 11.88
C GLY A 91 -8.09 2.34 12.90
N ARG A 92 -7.01 3.04 13.26
CA ARG A 92 -6.98 4.17 14.21
C ARG A 92 -7.18 5.50 13.47
N LEU A 93 -8.32 5.65 12.82
CA LEU A 93 -8.55 6.67 11.81
C LEU A 93 -8.66 8.10 12.36
N GLU A 94 -9.16 8.25 13.59
CA GLU A 94 -9.21 9.56 14.27
C GLU A 94 -7.80 10.07 14.56
N GLU A 95 -6.89 9.17 14.97
CA GLU A 95 -5.49 9.52 15.22
C GLU A 95 -4.77 9.84 13.91
N ALA A 96 -4.98 9.04 12.87
CA ALA A 96 -4.46 9.33 11.53
C ALA A 96 -4.92 10.71 11.02
N SER A 97 -6.22 11.03 11.18
CA SER A 97 -6.77 12.33 10.81
C SER A 97 -6.09 13.48 11.55
N ALA A 98 -5.84 13.32 12.85
CA ALA A 98 -5.18 14.34 13.66
C ALA A 98 -3.75 14.62 13.16
N LEU A 99 -2.99 13.57 12.81
CA LEU A 99 -1.63 13.71 12.27
C LEU A 99 -1.64 14.36 10.89
N TYR A 100 -2.53 13.95 9.98
CA TYR A 100 -2.63 14.59 8.66
C TYR A 100 -3.02 16.07 8.76
N ILE A 101 -3.91 16.44 9.67
CA ILE A 101 -4.24 17.84 9.93
C ILE A 101 -3.02 18.60 10.46
N GLN A 102 -2.22 17.97 11.33
CA GLN A 102 -0.98 18.56 11.82
C GLN A 102 0.00 18.81 10.66
N CYS A 103 0.24 17.82 9.81
CA CYS A 103 1.10 17.96 8.62
C CYS A 103 0.65 19.09 7.71
N ILE A 104 -0.66 19.17 7.39
CA ILE A 104 -1.22 20.25 6.56
C ILE A 104 -1.06 21.63 7.21
N ARG A 105 -1.11 21.73 8.55
CA ARG A 105 -0.82 22.99 9.27
C ARG A 105 0.65 23.38 9.20
N MET A 106 1.56 22.40 9.16
CA MET A 106 3.00 22.64 9.00
C MET A 106 3.31 23.02 7.55
N ASN A 107 2.67 22.37 6.59
CA ASN A 107 2.86 22.55 5.16
C ASN A 107 1.51 22.49 4.43
N GLY A 108 0.94 23.64 4.08
CA GLY A 108 -0.34 23.71 3.35
C GLY A 108 -0.33 23.10 1.94
N ALA A 109 0.85 22.68 1.45
CA ALA A 109 1.01 21.95 0.19
C ALA A 109 1.28 20.44 0.40
N ASP A 110 1.08 19.90 1.59
CA ASP A 110 1.14 18.47 1.84
C ASP A 110 -0.08 17.77 1.23
N PHE A 111 0.03 17.45 -0.05
CA PHE A 111 -1.01 16.75 -0.79
C PHE A 111 -1.10 15.27 -0.44
N HIS A 112 -0.08 14.67 0.19
CA HIS A 112 -0.15 13.31 0.71
C HIS A 112 -1.13 13.24 1.88
N SER A 113 -0.91 14.02 2.93
CA SER A 113 -1.80 14.08 4.09
C SER A 113 -3.22 14.53 3.71
N LEU A 114 -3.35 15.46 2.77
CA LEU A 114 -4.67 15.86 2.27
C LEU A 114 -5.38 14.69 1.55
N SER A 115 -4.64 13.87 0.79
CA SER A 115 -5.20 12.66 0.16
C SER A 115 -5.54 11.59 1.21
N GLY A 116 -4.77 11.49 2.30
CA GLY A 116 -5.10 10.65 3.46
C GLY A 116 -6.45 11.02 4.09
N LEU A 117 -6.71 12.32 4.29
CA LEU A 117 -8.03 12.78 4.76
C LEU A 117 -9.14 12.47 3.76
N GLY A 118 -8.88 12.61 2.45
CA GLY A 118 -9.82 12.20 1.42
C GLY A 118 -10.11 10.70 1.44
N TRP A 119 -9.11 9.88 1.74
CA TRP A 119 -9.26 8.45 1.92
C TRP A 119 -10.12 8.11 3.13
N ILE A 120 -9.87 8.72 4.29
CA ILE A 120 -10.68 8.53 5.50
C ILE A 120 -12.14 8.94 5.25
N ALA A 121 -12.38 10.07 4.58
CA ALA A 121 -13.73 10.49 4.19
C ALA A 121 -14.43 9.43 3.32
N LEU A 122 -13.70 8.73 2.44
CA LEU A 122 -14.26 7.67 1.58
C LEU A 122 -14.54 6.39 2.37
N VAL A 123 -13.58 5.94 3.19
CA VAL A 123 -13.65 4.58 3.76
C VAL A 123 -14.28 4.52 5.14
N GLN A 124 -14.17 5.55 5.97
CA GLN A 124 -14.80 5.63 7.29
C GLN A 124 -16.13 6.36 7.24
N ASP A 125 -16.11 7.61 6.76
CA ASP A 125 -17.26 8.49 6.82
C ASP A 125 -18.31 8.18 5.75
N GLN A 126 -17.94 7.36 4.75
CA GLN A 126 -18.75 7.05 3.56
C GLN A 126 -19.24 8.35 2.88
N ASN A 127 -18.39 9.38 2.91
CA ASN A 127 -18.68 10.70 2.37
C ASN A 127 -18.00 10.91 1.03
N ASP A 128 -18.53 10.25 0.00
CA ASP A 128 -18.02 10.29 -1.38
C ASP A 128 -17.92 11.72 -1.91
N THR A 129 -18.83 12.60 -1.49
CA THR A 129 -18.84 13.99 -1.93
C THR A 129 -17.65 14.76 -1.37
N LEU A 130 -17.30 14.54 -0.11
CA LEU A 130 -16.14 15.17 0.51
C LEU A 130 -14.85 14.60 -0.09
N ALA A 131 -14.77 13.26 -0.21
CA ALA A 131 -13.63 12.57 -0.82
C ALA A 131 -13.36 13.10 -2.24
N GLU A 132 -14.39 13.19 -3.09
CA GLU A 132 -14.27 13.74 -4.44
C GLU A 132 -13.79 15.18 -4.46
N LYS A 133 -14.30 16.04 -3.58
CA LYS A 133 -13.85 17.43 -3.48
C LYS A 133 -12.37 17.52 -3.13
N ILE A 134 -11.92 16.73 -2.17
CA ILE A 134 -10.52 16.68 -1.74
C ILE A 134 -9.64 16.18 -2.88
N PHE A 135 -9.94 15.02 -3.47
CA PHE A 135 -9.14 14.46 -4.57
C PHE A 135 -9.15 15.37 -5.81
N SER A 136 -10.29 15.98 -6.14
CA SER A 136 -10.37 16.94 -7.24
C SER A 136 -9.54 18.20 -6.99
N PHE A 137 -9.47 18.67 -5.75
CA PHE A 137 -8.58 19.78 -5.37
C PHE A 137 -7.11 19.38 -5.51
N VAL A 138 -6.73 18.22 -4.96
CA VAL A 138 -5.36 17.70 -5.09
C VAL A 138 -4.98 17.54 -6.57
N ARG A 139 -5.87 16.98 -7.40
CA ARG A 139 -5.65 16.81 -8.85
C ARG A 139 -5.35 18.12 -9.59
N LYS A 140 -5.94 19.21 -9.17
CA LYS A 140 -5.67 20.54 -9.75
C LYS A 140 -4.28 21.06 -9.40
N LYS A 141 -3.75 20.70 -8.24
CA LYS A 141 -2.48 21.18 -7.69
C LYS A 141 -1.32 20.23 -7.93
N ASN A 142 -1.58 18.95 -7.88
CA ASN A 142 -0.61 17.87 -8.06
C ASN A 142 -1.00 17.03 -9.28
N LYS A 143 -0.05 16.75 -10.16
CA LYS A 143 -0.28 16.00 -11.41
C LYS A 143 0.07 14.53 -11.31
N LEU A 144 0.39 14.03 -10.10
CA LEU A 144 0.69 12.61 -9.90
C LEU A 144 -0.51 11.72 -10.26
N PRO A 145 -0.26 10.52 -10.78
CA PRO A 145 -1.32 9.61 -11.24
C PRO A 145 -2.26 9.13 -10.13
N ASP A 146 -1.74 8.90 -8.92
CA ASP A 146 -2.45 8.30 -7.78
C ASP A 146 -3.82 8.92 -7.49
N VAL A 147 -3.96 10.23 -7.71
CA VAL A 147 -5.24 10.91 -7.52
C VAL A 147 -6.32 10.42 -8.50
N LEU A 148 -5.94 10.03 -9.73
CA LEU A 148 -6.88 9.44 -10.69
C LEU A 148 -7.36 8.08 -10.21
N TYR A 149 -6.47 7.27 -9.62
CA TYR A 149 -6.85 6.03 -8.98
C TYR A 149 -7.84 6.28 -7.83
N ARG A 150 -7.57 7.26 -6.94
CA ARG A 150 -8.49 7.62 -5.85
C ARG A 150 -9.86 8.08 -6.37
N LEU A 151 -9.90 8.86 -7.44
CA LEU A 151 -11.16 9.28 -8.07
C LEU A 151 -11.92 8.11 -8.72
N SER A 152 -11.23 7.08 -9.24
CA SER A 152 -11.90 5.87 -9.72
C SER A 152 -12.59 5.12 -8.57
N LEU A 153 -11.97 5.08 -7.38
CA LEU A 153 -12.56 4.45 -6.20
C LEU A 153 -13.77 5.21 -5.65
N VAL A 154 -13.79 6.54 -5.78
CA VAL A 154 -15.00 7.33 -5.45
C VAL A 154 -16.14 6.99 -6.41
N ALA A 155 -15.84 6.81 -7.71
CA ALA A 155 -16.84 6.41 -8.69
C ALA A 155 -17.33 4.95 -8.44
N GLU A 156 -16.42 4.04 -8.08
CA GLU A 156 -16.73 2.67 -7.63
C GLU A 156 -17.72 2.69 -6.45
N SER A 157 -17.44 3.47 -5.42
CA SER A 157 -18.30 3.61 -4.23
C SER A 157 -19.72 4.03 -4.56
N ARG A 158 -19.89 4.83 -5.61
CA ARG A 158 -21.22 5.30 -6.11
C ARG A 158 -21.88 4.33 -7.08
N GLY A 159 -21.19 3.27 -7.48
CA GLY A 159 -21.66 2.36 -8.54
C GLY A 159 -21.64 3.00 -9.95
N ASP A 160 -20.92 4.12 -10.14
CA ASP A 160 -20.78 4.76 -11.46
C ASP A 160 -19.61 4.10 -12.23
N THR A 161 -19.90 2.92 -12.79
CA THR A 161 -18.92 2.11 -13.53
C THR A 161 -18.35 2.81 -14.77
N LEU A 162 -19.11 3.73 -15.37
CA LEU A 162 -18.62 4.48 -16.54
C LEU A 162 -17.54 5.49 -16.12
N LEU A 163 -17.78 6.22 -15.05
CA LEU A 163 -16.86 7.21 -14.52
C LEU A 163 -15.65 6.51 -13.87
N GLU A 164 -15.86 5.41 -13.14
CA GLU A 164 -14.82 4.55 -12.59
C GLU A 164 -13.84 4.12 -13.70
N LYS A 165 -14.36 3.52 -14.76
CA LYS A 165 -13.56 3.07 -15.91
C LYS A 165 -12.79 4.22 -16.55
N LYS A 166 -13.43 5.38 -16.73
CA LYS A 166 -12.79 6.57 -17.29
C LYS A 166 -11.59 7.03 -16.47
N TYR A 167 -11.72 7.09 -15.15
CA TYR A 167 -10.62 7.46 -14.27
C TYR A 167 -9.54 6.37 -14.21
N ALA A 168 -9.91 5.09 -14.19
CA ALA A 168 -8.99 3.96 -14.23
C ALA A 168 -8.15 3.96 -15.52
N GLU A 169 -8.76 4.19 -16.68
CA GLU A 169 -8.06 4.33 -17.97
C GLU A 169 -7.08 5.52 -17.95
N ALA A 170 -7.52 6.67 -17.45
CA ALA A 170 -6.67 7.86 -17.34
C ALA A 170 -5.48 7.63 -16.40
N PHE A 171 -5.71 6.94 -15.26
CA PHE A 171 -4.65 6.52 -14.37
C PHE A 171 -3.67 5.57 -15.08
N ALA A 172 -4.19 4.52 -15.74
CA ALA A 172 -3.35 3.53 -16.40
C ALA A 172 -2.44 4.15 -17.49
N VAL A 173 -2.96 5.11 -18.24
CA VAL A 173 -2.16 5.87 -19.22
C VAL A 173 -1.06 6.67 -18.53
N GLN A 174 -1.40 7.46 -17.52
CA GLN A 174 -0.43 8.32 -16.85
C GLN A 174 0.60 7.53 -16.03
N ALA A 175 0.17 6.50 -15.31
CA ALA A 175 1.03 5.64 -14.49
C ALA A 175 1.97 4.75 -15.31
N SER A 176 1.70 4.57 -16.62
CA SER A 176 2.57 3.82 -17.54
C SER A 176 3.72 4.67 -18.11
N ASP A 177 3.83 5.94 -17.76
CA ASP A 177 4.98 6.77 -18.12
C ASP A 177 6.26 6.18 -17.48
N SER A 178 7.33 6.11 -18.26
CA SER A 178 8.62 5.56 -17.84
C SER A 178 9.22 6.28 -16.63
N LEU A 179 8.83 7.53 -16.40
CA LEU A 179 9.24 8.34 -15.25
C LEU A 179 8.87 7.68 -13.91
N TYR A 180 7.76 6.95 -13.86
CA TYR A 180 7.28 6.30 -12.65
C TYR A 180 7.79 4.86 -12.46
N GLY A 181 8.42 4.27 -13.48
CA GLY A 181 8.95 2.91 -13.39
C GLY A 181 7.87 1.91 -12.97
N ASN A 182 8.11 1.22 -11.86
CA ASN A 182 7.20 0.20 -11.30
C ASN A 182 6.34 0.70 -10.12
N MET A 183 6.40 1.99 -9.78
CA MET A 183 5.76 2.58 -8.60
C MET A 183 4.27 2.24 -8.48
N TYR A 184 3.56 2.20 -9.60
CA TYR A 184 2.11 2.01 -9.63
C TYR A 184 1.66 0.60 -10.03
N ASN A 185 2.58 -0.37 -10.10
CA ASN A 185 2.24 -1.72 -10.58
C ASN A 185 1.15 -2.40 -9.75
N LYS A 186 1.13 -2.26 -8.43
CA LYS A 186 0.07 -2.81 -7.56
C LYS A 186 -1.31 -2.33 -8.02
N TYR A 187 -1.49 -1.04 -8.16
CA TYR A 187 -2.77 -0.42 -8.57
C TYR A 187 -3.13 -0.74 -10.02
N LEU A 188 -2.15 -0.79 -10.91
CA LEU A 188 -2.37 -1.20 -12.30
C LEU A 188 -2.83 -2.65 -12.41
N ILE A 189 -2.23 -3.55 -11.61
CA ILE A 189 -2.62 -4.96 -11.55
C ILE A 189 -4.06 -5.08 -11.06
N GLU A 190 -4.42 -4.37 -10.00
CA GLU A 190 -5.78 -4.34 -9.45
C GLU A 190 -6.78 -3.87 -10.51
N LEU A 191 -6.55 -2.73 -11.15
CA LEU A 191 -7.44 -2.20 -12.17
C LEU A 191 -7.53 -3.10 -13.41
N TYR A 192 -6.42 -3.68 -13.88
CA TYR A 192 -6.43 -4.58 -15.05
C TYR A 192 -7.08 -5.93 -14.76
N THR A 193 -7.03 -6.43 -13.54
CA THR A 193 -7.79 -7.63 -13.16
C THR A 193 -9.25 -7.33 -12.81
N GLY A 194 -9.56 -6.07 -12.49
CA GLY A 194 -10.88 -5.54 -12.17
C GLY A 194 -11.55 -4.85 -13.36
N ILE A 195 -11.85 -3.55 -13.19
CA ILE A 195 -12.67 -2.74 -14.09
C ILE A 195 -12.14 -2.66 -15.54
N LEU A 196 -10.83 -2.68 -15.75
CA LEU A 196 -10.21 -2.59 -17.08
C LEU A 196 -10.18 -3.92 -17.83
N LYS A 197 -10.46 -5.05 -17.20
CA LYS A 197 -10.62 -6.40 -17.79
C LYS A 197 -9.48 -6.79 -18.75
N ASN A 198 -8.23 -6.55 -18.36
CA ASN A 198 -7.05 -6.93 -19.12
C ASN A 198 -6.05 -7.74 -18.26
N PRO A 199 -6.43 -8.96 -17.82
CA PRO A 199 -5.59 -9.76 -16.94
C PRO A 199 -4.25 -10.18 -17.56
N VAL A 200 -4.16 -10.22 -18.90
CA VAL A 200 -2.89 -10.47 -19.60
C VAL A 200 -1.88 -9.36 -19.35
N ARG A 201 -2.34 -8.10 -19.38
CA ARG A 201 -1.48 -6.96 -19.06
C ARG A 201 -1.08 -6.96 -17.58
N ALA A 202 -2.01 -7.32 -16.68
CA ALA A 202 -1.73 -7.48 -15.26
C ALA A 202 -0.66 -8.54 -15.01
N GLU A 203 -0.75 -9.72 -15.64
CA GLU A 203 0.25 -10.78 -15.52
C GLU A 203 1.64 -10.33 -15.99
N TYR A 204 1.70 -9.60 -17.10
CA TYR A 204 2.97 -9.04 -17.58
C TYR A 204 3.61 -8.09 -16.53
N LEU A 205 2.82 -7.20 -15.92
CA LEU A 205 3.31 -6.28 -14.89
C LEU A 205 3.77 -7.02 -13.62
N ALA A 206 2.97 -7.98 -13.15
CA ALA A 206 3.31 -8.77 -11.97
C ALA A 206 4.59 -9.60 -12.18
N LYS A 207 4.78 -10.17 -13.37
CA LYS A 207 6.01 -10.91 -13.72
C LYS A 207 7.24 -10.00 -13.73
N ARG A 208 7.12 -8.82 -14.33
CA ARG A 208 8.18 -7.81 -14.30
C ARG A 208 8.52 -7.34 -12.90
N GLU A 209 7.51 -7.22 -12.03
CA GLU A 209 7.73 -6.84 -10.63
C GLU A 209 8.56 -7.91 -9.90
N LEU A 210 8.31 -9.19 -10.14
CA LEU A 210 9.11 -10.27 -9.57
C LEU A 210 10.59 -10.26 -9.99
N GLU A 211 10.91 -9.76 -11.20
CA GLU A 211 12.30 -9.60 -11.66
C GLU A 211 13.07 -8.57 -10.81
N ASN A 212 12.35 -7.57 -10.26
CA ASN A 212 12.94 -6.53 -9.45
C ASN A 212 12.83 -6.82 -7.95
N ARG A 213 11.68 -7.39 -7.51
CA ARG A 213 11.36 -7.56 -6.10
C ARG A 213 10.62 -8.86 -5.86
N SER A 214 11.31 -9.85 -5.32
CA SER A 214 10.75 -11.17 -5.00
C SER A 214 10.32 -11.24 -3.53
N THR A 215 9.16 -10.67 -3.20
CA THR A 215 8.56 -10.70 -1.86
C THR A 215 7.27 -11.53 -1.85
N PRO A 216 6.77 -11.98 -0.68
CA PRO A 216 5.48 -12.66 -0.60
C PRO A 216 4.34 -11.86 -1.25
N GLN A 217 4.34 -10.53 -1.10
CA GLN A 217 3.34 -9.64 -1.69
C GLN A 217 3.40 -9.68 -3.23
N THR A 218 4.59 -9.55 -3.82
CA THR A 218 4.73 -9.57 -5.28
C THR A 218 4.43 -10.95 -5.87
N TYR A 219 4.73 -12.04 -5.15
CA TYR A 219 4.25 -13.38 -5.51
C TYR A 219 2.73 -13.50 -5.42
N ALA A 220 2.09 -12.87 -4.43
CA ALA A 220 0.63 -12.84 -4.34
C ALA A 220 -0.01 -12.08 -5.52
N TRP A 221 0.59 -10.96 -5.95
CA TRP A 221 0.16 -10.26 -7.17
C TRP A 221 0.27 -11.15 -8.39
N TYR A 222 1.37 -11.86 -8.55
CA TYR A 222 1.56 -12.78 -9.67
C TYR A 222 0.58 -13.95 -9.63
N ALA A 223 0.39 -14.58 -8.46
CA ALA A 223 -0.61 -15.65 -8.29
C ALA A 223 -2.03 -15.17 -8.64
N TRP A 224 -2.41 -13.97 -8.19
CA TRP A 224 -3.70 -13.37 -8.53
C TRP A 224 -3.86 -13.14 -10.04
N THR A 225 -2.84 -12.65 -10.72
CA THR A 225 -2.91 -12.43 -12.17
C THR A 225 -2.96 -13.74 -12.96
N LEU A 226 -2.25 -14.78 -12.53
CA LEU A 226 -2.37 -16.13 -13.08
C LEU A 226 -3.80 -16.67 -12.93
N PHE A 227 -4.37 -16.54 -11.73
CA PHE A 227 -5.75 -16.94 -11.45
C PHE A 227 -6.75 -16.18 -12.33
N SER A 228 -6.60 -14.87 -12.47
CA SER A 228 -7.44 -14.01 -13.30
C SER A 228 -7.34 -14.34 -14.80
N ASN A 229 -6.23 -14.94 -15.22
CA ASN A 229 -6.01 -15.49 -16.58
C ASN A 229 -6.46 -16.96 -16.73
N GLY A 230 -7.14 -17.53 -15.73
CA GLY A 230 -7.63 -18.92 -15.74
C GLY A 230 -6.55 -19.98 -15.48
N LYS A 231 -5.31 -19.59 -15.15
CA LYS A 231 -4.17 -20.47 -14.86
C LYS A 231 -4.16 -20.88 -13.38
N LYS A 232 -5.21 -21.55 -12.94
CA LYS A 232 -5.50 -21.82 -11.52
C LYS A 232 -4.42 -22.65 -10.84
N GLU A 233 -3.96 -23.71 -11.48
CA GLU A 233 -2.93 -24.63 -10.96
C GLU A 233 -1.59 -23.89 -10.77
N ALA A 234 -1.21 -23.07 -11.75
CA ALA A 234 0.00 -22.26 -11.65
C ALA A 234 -0.11 -21.19 -10.54
N ALA A 235 -1.29 -20.59 -10.35
CA ALA A 235 -1.54 -19.66 -9.25
C ALA A 235 -1.38 -20.35 -7.88
N MET A 236 -1.92 -21.57 -7.76
CA MET A 236 -1.81 -22.37 -6.52
C MET A 236 -0.38 -22.80 -6.24
N GLU A 237 0.39 -23.16 -7.28
CA GLU A 237 1.81 -23.46 -7.13
C GLU A 237 2.60 -22.27 -6.58
N GLN A 238 2.32 -21.05 -7.07
CA GLN A 238 2.94 -19.84 -6.52
C GLN A 238 2.56 -19.63 -5.06
N PHE A 239 1.29 -19.83 -4.71
CA PHE A 239 0.83 -19.74 -3.33
C PHE A 239 1.60 -20.70 -2.42
N GLN A 240 1.65 -21.97 -2.77
CA GLN A 240 2.28 -23.00 -1.93
C GLN A 240 3.77 -22.78 -1.72
N ARG A 241 4.48 -22.35 -2.78
CA ARG A 241 5.94 -22.20 -2.72
C ARG A 241 6.40 -20.91 -2.08
N ASN A 242 5.69 -19.82 -2.31
CA ASN A 242 6.24 -18.47 -2.08
C ASN A 242 5.42 -17.62 -1.11
N ILE A 243 4.16 -18.01 -0.82
CA ILE A 243 3.21 -17.16 -0.09
C ILE A 243 2.75 -17.81 1.21
N SER A 244 2.48 -19.11 1.21
CA SER A 244 1.91 -19.82 2.36
C SER A 244 2.73 -19.58 3.64
N GLY A 245 2.04 -19.18 4.72
CA GLY A 245 2.67 -18.91 6.01
C GLY A 245 3.49 -17.61 6.08
N ARG A 246 3.39 -16.74 5.07
CA ARG A 246 4.07 -15.45 5.04
C ARG A 246 3.10 -14.31 5.32
N PRO A 247 3.54 -13.21 5.93
CA PRO A 247 2.70 -12.02 6.13
C PRO A 247 2.24 -11.44 4.78
N LEU A 248 0.97 -11.06 4.72
CA LEU A 248 0.34 -10.38 3.59
C LEU A 248 -0.50 -9.22 4.10
N GLU A 249 -0.74 -8.23 3.24
CA GLU A 249 -1.65 -7.11 3.49
C GLU A 249 -3.09 -7.45 3.07
N GLY A 250 -4.03 -6.57 3.39
CA GLY A 250 -5.45 -6.81 3.19
C GLY A 250 -5.85 -7.18 1.75
N LEU A 251 -5.27 -6.50 0.75
CA LEU A 251 -5.56 -6.76 -0.67
C LEU A 251 -5.08 -8.16 -1.10
N GLU A 252 -3.84 -8.50 -0.76
CA GLU A 252 -3.28 -9.80 -1.08
C GLU A 252 -4.01 -10.94 -0.35
N LEU A 253 -4.40 -10.73 0.91
CA LEU A 253 -5.24 -11.67 1.65
C LEU A 253 -6.59 -11.88 0.96
N TYR A 254 -7.26 -10.81 0.52
CA TYR A 254 -8.50 -10.91 -0.23
C TYR A 254 -8.31 -11.71 -1.52
N TRP A 255 -7.27 -11.44 -2.31
CA TRP A 255 -7.00 -12.18 -3.55
C TRP A 255 -6.70 -13.66 -3.29
N MET A 256 -5.94 -13.96 -2.25
CA MET A 256 -5.68 -15.37 -1.87
C MET A 256 -6.95 -16.04 -1.39
N GLY A 257 -7.81 -15.37 -0.63
CA GLY A 257 -9.14 -15.88 -0.28
C GLY A 257 -9.98 -16.25 -1.50
N LYS A 258 -10.01 -15.38 -2.53
CA LYS A 258 -10.69 -15.65 -3.82
C LYS A 258 -10.09 -16.86 -4.54
N LEU A 259 -8.77 -17.00 -4.55
CA LEU A 259 -8.08 -18.16 -5.11
C LEU A 259 -8.49 -19.44 -4.36
N MET A 260 -8.43 -19.45 -3.03
CA MET A 260 -8.77 -20.60 -2.20
C MET A 260 -10.24 -21.02 -2.35
N GLN A 261 -11.15 -20.05 -2.43
CA GLN A 261 -12.58 -20.33 -2.66
C GLN A 261 -12.83 -21.11 -3.95
N CYS A 262 -12.01 -20.90 -4.98
CA CYS A 262 -12.16 -21.55 -6.28
C CYS A 262 -11.39 -22.87 -6.42
N MET A 263 -10.36 -23.10 -5.60
CA MET A 263 -9.44 -24.21 -5.81
C MET A 263 -9.73 -25.47 -5.02
N ASN A 264 -10.25 -25.42 -3.86
CA ASN A 264 -10.73 -26.61 -3.12
C ASN A 264 -10.79 -26.44 -1.59
N LYS A 265 -11.41 -27.48 -0.95
CA LYS A 265 -11.69 -27.58 0.49
C LYS A 265 -10.46 -27.73 1.41
N GLU A 266 -9.25 -27.81 0.89
CA GLU A 266 -8.03 -27.96 1.70
C GLU A 266 -7.63 -26.66 2.42
N TYR A 267 -8.01 -25.51 1.89
CA TYR A 267 -7.73 -24.21 2.48
C TYR A 267 -9.00 -23.53 2.93
N ASN A 268 -8.97 -22.94 4.09
CA ASN A 268 -10.07 -22.16 4.62
C ASN A 268 -10.08 -20.75 4.01
N ALA A 269 -10.86 -20.56 2.93
CA ALA A 269 -10.97 -19.25 2.28
C ALA A 269 -11.48 -18.17 3.25
N ASN A 270 -12.38 -18.52 4.18
CA ASN A 270 -12.92 -17.57 5.15
C ASN A 270 -11.84 -17.01 6.06
N ALA A 271 -10.84 -17.80 6.47
CA ALA A 271 -9.74 -17.29 7.27
C ALA A 271 -8.94 -16.18 6.55
N PHE A 272 -8.80 -16.27 5.22
CA PHE A 272 -8.20 -15.18 4.43
C PHE A 272 -9.11 -13.97 4.35
N PHE A 273 -10.41 -14.15 4.19
CA PHE A 273 -11.36 -13.03 4.16
C PHE A 273 -11.47 -12.33 5.51
N GLU A 274 -11.51 -13.08 6.62
CA GLU A 274 -11.46 -12.53 7.98
C GLU A 274 -10.18 -11.72 8.20
N ALA A 275 -9.01 -12.29 7.83
CA ALA A 275 -7.74 -11.60 7.93
C ALA A 275 -7.69 -10.34 7.03
N ALA A 276 -8.24 -10.39 5.81
CA ALA A 276 -8.38 -9.22 4.95
C ALA A 276 -9.28 -8.14 5.59
N TYR A 277 -10.36 -8.55 6.23
CA TYR A 277 -11.31 -7.63 6.85
C TYR A 277 -10.77 -6.92 8.09
N THR A 278 -9.79 -7.49 8.78
CA THR A 278 -9.07 -6.75 9.85
C THR A 278 -8.35 -5.52 9.32
N ASN A 279 -7.97 -5.54 8.02
CA ASN A 279 -7.32 -4.43 7.31
C ASN A 279 -8.30 -3.65 6.41
N LYS A 280 -9.59 -3.65 6.73
CA LYS A 280 -10.65 -3.13 5.85
C LYS A 280 -10.50 -1.67 5.43
N TYR A 281 -9.77 -0.87 6.19
CA TYR A 281 -9.57 0.55 5.87
C TYR A 281 -8.49 0.80 4.81
N ASP A 282 -7.72 -0.24 4.44
CA ASP A 282 -6.79 -0.22 3.31
C ASP A 282 -7.43 -0.71 2.00
N LEU A 283 -8.64 -1.28 2.12
CA LEU A 283 -9.32 -1.91 1.00
C LEU A 283 -10.26 -0.95 0.28
N THR A 284 -10.40 -1.14 -1.03
CA THR A 284 -11.34 -0.35 -1.84
C THR A 284 -12.78 -0.58 -1.40
N PRO A 285 -13.68 0.36 -1.69
CA PRO A 285 -15.10 0.21 -1.36
C PRO A 285 -15.71 -1.08 -1.92
N GLY A 286 -15.37 -1.47 -3.15
CA GLY A 286 -15.85 -2.69 -3.78
C GLY A 286 -15.38 -3.95 -3.07
N ILE A 287 -14.08 -4.04 -2.72
CA ILE A 287 -13.54 -5.18 -1.97
C ILE A 287 -14.17 -5.29 -0.58
N ARG A 288 -14.37 -4.17 0.10
CA ARG A 288 -15.05 -4.15 1.42
C ARG A 288 -16.49 -4.64 1.33
N HIS A 289 -17.20 -4.25 0.26
CA HIS A 289 -18.55 -4.74 0.01
C HIS A 289 -18.55 -6.26 -0.23
N ASP A 290 -17.64 -6.77 -1.07
CA ASP A 290 -17.48 -8.20 -1.32
C ASP A 290 -17.19 -8.98 -0.03
N LEU A 291 -16.27 -8.48 0.80
CA LEU A 291 -15.92 -9.13 2.07
C LEU A 291 -17.11 -9.25 3.02
N LYS A 292 -17.97 -8.22 3.12
CA LYS A 292 -19.21 -8.32 3.91
C LYS A 292 -20.12 -9.43 3.40
N ILE A 293 -20.22 -9.60 2.09
CA ILE A 293 -21.01 -10.69 1.49
C ILE A 293 -20.43 -12.06 1.85
N TYR A 294 -19.09 -12.23 1.76
CA TYR A 294 -18.42 -13.50 2.08
C TYR A 294 -18.48 -13.84 3.56
N LEU A 295 -18.46 -12.86 4.44
CA LEU A 295 -18.49 -13.03 5.89
C LEU A 295 -19.89 -13.00 6.48
N HIS A 296 -20.92 -12.79 5.64
CA HIS A 296 -22.33 -12.69 6.06
C HIS A 296 -22.59 -11.55 7.08
N GLU A 297 -21.89 -10.41 6.94
CA GLU A 297 -22.05 -9.21 7.76
C GLU A 297 -23.05 -8.20 7.17
#